data_8ee2b2813e0983602579c3ecf32c557b
#
_entry.id   8ee2b2813e0983602579c3ecf32c557b
#
_cell.length_a   1.000
_cell.length_b   1.000
_cell.length_c   1.000
_cell.angle_alpha   90.00
_cell.angle_beta   90.00
_cell.angle_gamma   90.00
#
_symmetry.space_group_name_H-M   'P 1'
#
loop_
_entity.id
_entity.type
_entity.pdbx_description
1 polymer ?
#
loop_
_entity_poly.entity_id
_entity_poly.type
_entity_poly.pdbx_seq_one_letter_code
_entity_poly.pdbx_strand_id
1 'polypeptide(L)'
;MITACPAALRDFLNARIGQDDALCGSLPEAYADADALDAFQDGYKDDAYDGTADYLKPSQYVICTNDFADPFIIDLDEAAAGYPVAFAYHGQGSWQPFPVAASLAAFTDTLRHLAACRDDLAQAAAYIEQHCAADNPYWQEVCAELREAAETATEKEDEPHYDPYDWERGSLVITAIGSNPTAVRQWLAHYLNLSPAAALALSRKAEITCDDNIARKFAVPLLAALAKRGATAAFRPHHPSPITRR
;
A
#
# COMPACT_ATOMS: atom_id res chain seq x y z
N MET A 1 37.64 -1.07 2.00
CA MET A 1 37.44 -1.32 0.55
C MET A 1 37.67 -2.78 0.25
N ILE A 2 36.68 -3.41 -0.38
CA ILE A 2 36.78 -4.82 -0.80
C ILE A 2 37.74 -4.94 -2.00
N THR A 3 38.72 -5.81 -1.92
CA THR A 3 39.71 -5.99 -3.00
C THR A 3 39.13 -6.73 -4.21
N ALA A 4 38.15 -7.59 -3.99
CA ALA A 4 37.36 -8.27 -5.02
C ALA A 4 36.05 -8.81 -4.39
N CYS A 5 34.91 -8.63 -5.07
CA CYS A 5 33.66 -9.22 -4.65
C CYS A 5 33.73 -10.75 -4.76
N PRO A 6 33.44 -11.52 -3.68
CA PRO A 6 33.41 -12.98 -3.74
C PRO A 6 32.45 -13.49 -4.83
N ALA A 7 32.81 -14.61 -5.49
CA ALA A 7 32.03 -15.13 -6.62
C ALA A 7 30.56 -15.41 -6.24
N ALA A 8 30.31 -16.07 -5.11
CA ALA A 8 28.96 -16.38 -4.65
C ALA A 8 28.13 -15.12 -4.39
N LEU A 9 28.77 -14.06 -3.83
CA LEU A 9 28.11 -12.77 -3.63
C LEU A 9 27.81 -12.08 -4.96
N ARG A 10 28.77 -12.08 -5.89
CA ARG A 10 28.58 -11.54 -7.25
C ARG A 10 27.41 -12.22 -7.96
N ASP A 11 27.33 -13.54 -7.88
CA ASP A 11 26.24 -14.31 -8.50
C ASP A 11 24.87 -13.92 -7.90
N PHE A 12 24.80 -13.76 -6.58
CA PHE A 12 23.59 -13.30 -5.89
C PHE A 12 23.19 -11.88 -6.34
N LEU A 13 24.13 -10.93 -6.30
CA LEU A 13 23.88 -9.54 -6.66
C LEU A 13 23.45 -9.38 -8.11
N ASN A 14 24.06 -10.16 -9.03
CA ASN A 14 23.68 -10.13 -10.44
C ASN A 14 22.33 -10.80 -10.72
N ALA A 15 21.91 -11.75 -9.90
CA ALA A 15 20.62 -12.44 -10.06
C ALA A 15 19.42 -11.53 -9.74
N ARG A 16 19.58 -10.54 -8.85
CA ARG A 16 18.55 -9.55 -8.46
C ARG A 16 17.16 -10.15 -8.30
N ILE A 17 17.06 -11.24 -7.53
CA ILE A 17 15.85 -12.04 -7.42
C ILE A 17 14.72 -11.22 -6.79
N GLY A 18 13.61 -11.08 -7.51
CA GLY A 18 12.42 -10.35 -7.02
C GLY A 18 12.49 -8.83 -7.18
N GLN A 19 13.55 -8.23 -7.75
CA GLN A 19 13.71 -6.80 -7.89
C GLN A 19 12.54 -6.11 -8.63
N ASP A 20 12.05 -6.74 -9.71
CA ASP A 20 10.99 -6.15 -10.56
C ASP A 20 9.58 -6.67 -10.20
N ASP A 21 9.50 -7.66 -9.30
CA ASP A 21 8.28 -8.38 -8.94
C ASP A 21 8.27 -8.69 -7.43
N ALA A 22 8.57 -7.73 -6.58
CA ALA A 22 8.54 -7.91 -5.14
C ALA A 22 7.13 -8.33 -4.68
N LEU A 23 7.04 -9.49 -4.01
CA LEU A 23 5.76 -10.04 -3.53
C LEU A 23 5.19 -9.24 -2.35
N CYS A 24 6.06 -8.57 -1.59
CA CYS A 24 5.71 -7.68 -0.48
C CYS A 24 6.88 -6.73 -0.19
N GLY A 25 6.60 -5.64 0.54
CA GLY A 25 7.56 -4.57 0.81
C GLY A 25 8.74 -4.98 1.67
N SER A 26 8.62 -6.02 2.50
CA SER A 26 9.71 -6.51 3.36
C SER A 26 10.75 -7.35 2.63
N LEU A 27 10.49 -7.83 1.41
CA LEU A 27 11.47 -8.60 0.61
C LEU A 27 12.51 -7.69 -0.07
N PRO A 28 13.70 -8.23 -0.45
CA PRO A 28 14.72 -7.46 -1.16
C PRO A 28 14.22 -6.84 -2.46
N GLU A 29 14.44 -5.54 -2.63
CA GLU A 29 14.06 -4.75 -3.81
C GLU A 29 15.26 -4.07 -4.45
N ALA A 30 16.07 -3.32 -3.69
CA ALA A 30 17.24 -2.64 -4.19
C ALA A 30 18.52 -3.43 -3.89
N TYR A 31 19.24 -3.82 -4.94
CA TYR A 31 20.46 -4.62 -4.84
C TYR A 31 21.70 -3.78 -5.10
N ALA A 32 22.76 -4.03 -4.33
CA ALA A 32 24.07 -3.45 -4.60
C ALA A 32 24.61 -3.87 -5.98
N ASP A 33 25.40 -3.02 -6.60
CA ASP A 33 26.17 -3.40 -7.78
C ASP A 33 27.42 -4.18 -7.34
N ALA A 34 27.64 -5.34 -7.92
CA ALA A 34 28.79 -6.20 -7.59
C ALA A 34 30.15 -5.54 -7.91
N ASP A 35 30.19 -4.61 -8.87
CA ASP A 35 31.40 -3.89 -9.26
C ASP A 35 31.55 -2.55 -8.50
N ALA A 36 30.48 -2.09 -7.83
CA ALA A 36 30.43 -0.87 -7.04
C ALA A 36 29.92 -1.08 -5.62
N LEU A 37 30.18 -2.27 -5.03
CA LEU A 37 29.64 -2.65 -3.72
C LEU A 37 30.00 -1.67 -2.60
N ASP A 38 31.21 -1.08 -2.63
CA ASP A 38 31.61 -0.08 -1.64
C ASP A 38 30.77 1.21 -1.73
N ALA A 39 30.27 1.59 -2.90
CA ALA A 39 29.41 2.77 -3.05
C ALA A 39 28.01 2.56 -2.45
N PHE A 40 27.55 1.31 -2.36
CA PHE A 40 26.26 0.99 -1.73
C PHE A 40 26.30 1.05 -0.20
N GLN A 41 27.52 1.22 0.39
CA GLN A 41 27.71 1.27 1.84
C GLN A 41 27.58 2.68 2.42
N ASP A 42 27.32 3.67 1.60
CA ASP A 42 27.19 5.07 2.05
C ASP A 42 26.01 5.18 3.06
N GLY A 43 26.30 5.79 4.22
CA GLY A 43 25.37 5.87 5.33
C GLY A 43 25.32 4.65 6.27
N TYR A 44 25.89 3.49 5.88
CA TYR A 44 25.95 2.30 6.74
C TYR A 44 27.29 2.14 7.42
N LYS A 45 28.36 2.65 6.83
CA LYS A 45 29.73 2.56 7.31
C LYS A 45 30.32 3.93 7.57
N ASP A 46 31.23 4.01 8.55
CA ASP A 46 32.10 5.15 8.78
C ASP A 46 33.56 4.66 8.77
N ASP A 47 34.46 5.43 8.13
CA ASP A 47 35.90 5.15 8.13
C ASP A 47 36.50 5.25 9.55
N ALA A 48 35.86 5.99 10.45
CA ALA A 48 36.22 6.15 11.85
C ALA A 48 35.51 5.16 12.80
N TYR A 49 35.09 3.98 12.31
CA TYR A 49 34.42 2.97 13.13
C TYR A 49 35.13 2.71 14.44
N ASP A 50 34.44 2.97 15.54
CA ASP A 50 35.00 2.90 16.93
C ASP A 50 34.48 1.70 17.71
N GLY A 51 33.72 0.79 17.08
CA GLY A 51 33.11 -0.37 17.72
C GLY A 51 31.71 -0.10 18.28
N THR A 52 31.15 1.09 18.06
CA THR A 52 29.75 1.39 18.43
C THR A 52 28.77 0.76 17.45
N ALA A 53 27.50 0.62 17.85
CA ALA A 53 26.45 0.08 16.99
C ALA A 53 25.85 1.13 16.03
N ASP A 54 26.42 2.33 15.99
CA ASP A 54 25.94 3.40 15.11
C ASP A 54 26.28 3.11 13.63
N TYR A 55 27.34 2.32 13.41
CA TYR A 55 27.79 1.89 12.09
C TYR A 55 28.06 0.39 12.03
N LEU A 56 27.95 -0.17 10.83
CA LEU A 56 28.31 -1.57 10.59
C LEU A 56 29.84 -1.77 10.71
N LYS A 57 30.26 -2.97 11.14
CA LYS A 57 31.69 -3.34 11.18
C LYS A 57 32.31 -3.23 9.78
N PRO A 58 33.63 -3.01 9.68
CA PRO A 58 34.33 -2.92 8.40
C PRO A 58 34.14 -4.14 7.49
N SER A 59 34.03 -5.36 8.08
CA SER A 59 33.79 -6.62 7.36
C SER A 59 32.33 -6.84 6.97
N GLN A 60 31.37 -6.12 7.56
CA GLN A 60 29.95 -6.24 7.24
C GLN A 60 29.59 -5.40 6.01
N TYR A 61 28.78 -5.95 5.12
CA TYR A 61 28.34 -5.29 3.89
C TYR A 61 26.84 -5.43 3.70
N VAL A 62 26.18 -4.31 3.42
CA VAL A 62 24.81 -4.29 2.93
C VAL A 62 24.83 -4.78 1.49
N ILE A 63 24.06 -5.83 1.21
CA ILE A 63 23.97 -6.45 -0.11
C ILE A 63 22.70 -6.08 -0.88
N CYS A 64 21.64 -5.78 -0.17
CA CYS A 64 20.38 -5.28 -0.71
C CYS A 64 19.58 -4.61 0.41
N THR A 65 18.52 -3.88 0.04
CA THR A 65 17.52 -3.32 0.96
C THR A 65 16.12 -3.70 0.51
N ASN A 66 15.17 -3.68 1.43
CA ASN A 66 13.75 -3.77 1.12
C ASN A 66 13.17 -2.39 0.72
N ASP A 67 11.86 -2.31 0.45
CA ASP A 67 11.15 -1.08 0.08
C ASP A 67 11.20 -0.01 1.19
N PHE A 68 11.39 -0.43 2.43
CA PHE A 68 11.54 0.46 3.59
C PHE A 68 12.97 0.94 3.81
N ALA A 69 13.91 0.62 2.92
CA ALA A 69 15.36 0.86 3.05
C ALA A 69 16.04 0.12 4.22
N ASP A 70 15.44 -0.96 4.72
CA ASP A 70 16.06 -1.81 5.74
C ASP A 70 17.11 -2.74 5.10
N PRO A 71 18.34 -2.81 5.64
CA PRO A 71 19.42 -3.51 5.00
C PRO A 71 19.45 -5.02 5.28
N PHE A 72 19.81 -5.79 4.24
CA PHE A 72 20.30 -7.15 4.36
C PHE A 72 21.82 -7.15 4.33
N ILE A 73 22.42 -7.79 5.31
CA ILE A 73 23.83 -7.65 5.65
C ILE A 73 24.50 -9.02 5.64
N ILE A 74 25.70 -9.10 5.08
CA ILE A 74 26.63 -10.23 5.26
C ILE A 74 27.90 -9.75 5.96
N ASP A 75 28.60 -10.68 6.61
CA ASP A 75 29.94 -10.44 7.12
C ASP A 75 30.96 -11.21 6.24
N LEU A 76 31.89 -10.49 5.62
CA LEU A 76 32.88 -11.10 4.71
C LEU A 76 33.87 -12.00 5.46
N ASP A 77 34.03 -11.83 6.76
CA ASP A 77 34.87 -12.69 7.60
C ASP A 77 34.21 -14.06 7.83
N GLU A 78 32.91 -14.20 7.53
CA GLU A 78 32.15 -15.43 7.69
C GLU A 78 32.07 -16.27 6.40
N ALA A 79 33.05 -16.14 5.51
CA ALA A 79 33.12 -16.90 4.26
C ALA A 79 33.07 -18.43 4.47
N ALA A 80 33.70 -18.94 5.54
CA ALA A 80 33.68 -20.35 5.88
C ALA A 80 32.28 -20.89 6.24
N ALA A 81 31.38 -20.01 6.75
CA ALA A 81 30.00 -20.31 7.04
C ALA A 81 29.09 -20.07 5.81
N GLY A 82 29.61 -19.67 4.67
CA GLY A 82 28.87 -19.40 3.44
C GLY A 82 28.13 -18.07 3.47
N TYR A 83 28.63 -17.09 4.20
CA TYR A 83 28.05 -15.75 4.34
C TYR A 83 26.61 -15.77 4.88
N PRO A 84 26.40 -16.03 6.18
CA PRO A 84 25.09 -15.89 6.80
C PRO A 84 24.51 -14.51 6.52
N VAL A 85 23.19 -14.45 6.25
CA VAL A 85 22.52 -13.19 5.97
C VAL A 85 21.81 -12.72 7.23
N ALA A 86 22.07 -11.47 7.61
CA ALA A 86 21.38 -10.76 8.68
C ALA A 86 20.52 -9.63 8.11
N PHE A 87 19.52 -9.22 8.86
CA PHE A 87 18.64 -8.09 8.57
C PHE A 87 18.66 -7.11 9.74
N ALA A 88 18.48 -5.83 9.48
CA ALA A 88 18.34 -4.83 10.53
C ALA A 88 17.29 -3.80 10.13
N TYR A 89 16.49 -3.35 11.10
CA TYR A 89 15.58 -2.23 10.90
C TYR A 89 16.33 -0.90 10.97
N HIS A 90 16.10 -0.01 10.00
CA HIS A 90 16.59 1.36 10.08
C HIS A 90 15.78 2.19 11.09
N GLY A 91 16.33 3.34 11.52
CA GLY A 91 15.60 4.29 12.40
C GLY A 91 15.55 3.91 13.88
N GLN A 92 16.19 2.81 14.30
CA GLN A 92 16.28 2.43 15.72
C GLN A 92 17.42 3.12 16.49
N GLY A 93 18.14 4.05 15.86
CA GLY A 93 19.25 4.79 16.43
C GLY A 93 20.56 4.00 16.52
N SER A 94 20.54 2.70 16.21
CA SER A 94 21.72 1.84 16.12
C SER A 94 21.43 0.63 15.25
N TRP A 95 22.46 0.07 14.62
CA TRP A 95 22.32 -1.16 13.83
C TRP A 95 22.37 -2.38 14.76
N GLN A 96 21.31 -3.15 14.78
CA GLN A 96 21.19 -4.40 15.53
C GLN A 96 20.83 -5.55 14.59
N PRO A 97 21.78 -6.02 13.74
CA PRO A 97 21.53 -7.08 12.80
C PRO A 97 21.19 -8.39 13.51
N PHE A 98 20.15 -9.08 13.02
CA PHE A 98 19.81 -10.42 13.47
C PHE A 98 19.71 -11.38 12.27
N PRO A 99 20.01 -12.69 12.45
CA PRO A 99 20.12 -13.62 11.36
C PRO A 99 18.76 -13.88 10.70
N VAL A 100 18.72 -13.90 9.34
CA VAL A 100 17.54 -14.27 8.55
C VAL A 100 17.80 -15.50 7.68
N ALA A 101 19.06 -15.82 7.39
CA ALA A 101 19.42 -17.07 6.74
C ALA A 101 20.81 -17.55 7.19
N ALA A 102 20.98 -18.88 7.29
CA ALA A 102 22.23 -19.50 7.71
C ALA A 102 23.37 -19.34 6.69
N SER A 103 23.08 -19.01 5.43
CA SER A 103 24.04 -18.73 4.38
C SER A 103 23.39 -17.92 3.26
N LEU A 104 24.22 -17.27 2.44
CA LEU A 104 23.77 -16.58 1.23
C LEU A 104 23.09 -17.54 0.24
N ALA A 105 23.56 -18.78 0.15
CA ALA A 105 22.92 -19.81 -0.69
C ALA A 105 21.50 -20.12 -0.20
N ALA A 106 21.31 -20.36 1.10
CA ALA A 106 19.99 -20.61 1.68
C ALA A 106 19.05 -19.43 1.47
N PHE A 107 19.54 -18.19 1.65
CA PHE A 107 18.77 -16.98 1.37
C PHE A 107 18.35 -16.91 -0.09
N THR A 108 19.28 -17.13 -1.00
CA THR A 108 19.04 -17.18 -2.45
C THR A 108 17.96 -18.19 -2.83
N ASP A 109 18.04 -19.40 -2.27
CA ASP A 109 17.09 -20.47 -2.57
C ASP A 109 15.69 -20.14 -2.04
N THR A 110 15.60 -19.51 -0.86
CA THR A 110 14.33 -18.99 -0.33
C THR A 110 13.73 -17.94 -1.28
N LEU A 111 14.51 -16.93 -1.67
CA LEU A 111 14.02 -15.88 -2.58
C LEU A 111 13.58 -16.44 -3.94
N ARG A 112 14.32 -17.42 -4.50
CA ARG A 112 13.92 -18.10 -5.76
C ARG A 112 12.60 -18.83 -5.61
N HIS A 113 12.42 -19.52 -4.48
CA HIS A 113 11.15 -20.21 -4.22
C HIS A 113 9.99 -19.23 -4.14
N LEU A 114 10.16 -18.13 -3.41
CA LEU A 114 9.14 -17.08 -3.32
C LEU A 114 8.83 -16.48 -4.69
N ALA A 115 9.85 -16.14 -5.47
CA ALA A 115 9.66 -15.61 -6.83
C ALA A 115 8.91 -16.60 -7.75
N ALA A 116 9.08 -17.91 -7.56
CA ALA A 116 8.31 -18.92 -8.28
C ALA A 116 6.84 -19.02 -7.85
N CYS A 117 6.50 -18.55 -6.64
CA CYS A 117 5.15 -18.54 -6.09
C CYS A 117 4.42 -17.20 -6.33
N ARG A 118 4.90 -16.32 -7.21
CA ARG A 118 4.36 -14.97 -7.40
C ARG A 118 2.86 -14.91 -7.74
N ASP A 119 2.34 -15.92 -8.42
CA ASP A 119 0.93 -16.02 -8.78
C ASP A 119 0.06 -16.68 -7.69
N ASP A 120 0.70 -17.13 -6.58
CA ASP A 120 0.04 -17.76 -5.44
C ASP A 120 0.70 -17.31 -4.13
N LEU A 121 0.29 -16.16 -3.63
CA LEU A 121 0.82 -15.57 -2.40
C LEU A 121 0.53 -16.43 -1.16
N ALA A 122 -0.57 -17.19 -1.17
CA ALA A 122 -0.90 -18.12 -0.09
C ALA A 122 0.13 -19.27 -0.04
N GLN A 123 0.56 -19.77 -1.18
CA GLN A 123 1.63 -20.77 -1.27
C GLN A 123 2.97 -20.21 -0.81
N ALA A 124 3.30 -18.96 -1.18
CA ALA A 124 4.50 -18.28 -0.71
C ALA A 124 4.52 -18.14 0.82
N ALA A 125 3.40 -17.69 1.41
CA ALA A 125 3.26 -17.59 2.87
C ALA A 125 3.40 -18.94 3.57
N ALA A 126 2.75 -19.98 3.04
CA ALA A 126 2.85 -21.34 3.59
C ALA A 126 4.29 -21.90 3.55
N TYR A 127 5.04 -21.60 2.49
CA TYR A 127 6.46 -21.99 2.40
C TYR A 127 7.29 -21.32 3.50
N ILE A 128 7.13 -20.01 3.73
CA ILE A 128 7.84 -19.31 4.78
C ILE A 128 7.50 -19.87 6.16
N GLU A 129 6.22 -20.09 6.43
CA GLU A 129 5.76 -20.63 7.71
C GLU A 129 6.39 -22.01 8.01
N GLN A 130 6.51 -22.84 6.98
CA GLN A 130 7.04 -24.19 7.12
C GLN A 130 8.57 -24.22 7.24
N HIS A 131 9.29 -23.30 6.58
CA HIS A 131 10.74 -23.40 6.39
C HIS A 131 11.56 -22.29 7.04
N CYS A 132 10.96 -21.12 7.34
CA CYS A 132 11.70 -19.93 7.74
C CYS A 132 11.19 -19.27 9.04
N ALA A 133 9.90 -19.36 9.34
CA ALA A 133 9.24 -18.46 10.29
C ALA A 133 9.19 -18.94 11.76
N ALA A 134 9.60 -20.18 12.09
CA ALA A 134 9.32 -20.78 13.39
C ALA A 134 9.74 -19.89 14.60
N ASP A 135 10.88 -19.20 14.52
CA ASP A 135 11.37 -18.30 15.59
C ASP A 135 12.02 -17.00 15.04
N ASN A 136 11.74 -16.65 13.76
CA ASN A 136 12.38 -15.52 13.12
C ASN A 136 11.39 -14.37 12.89
N PRO A 137 11.54 -13.21 13.57
CA PRO A 137 10.59 -12.11 13.50
C PRO A 137 10.47 -11.52 12.07
N TYR A 138 11.56 -11.43 11.33
CA TYR A 138 11.54 -10.97 9.94
C TYR A 138 10.66 -11.86 9.04
N TRP A 139 10.88 -13.19 9.10
CA TRP A 139 10.08 -14.10 8.28
C TRP A 139 8.61 -14.19 8.72
N GLN A 140 8.32 -13.93 10.01
CA GLN A 140 6.94 -13.81 10.48
C GLN A 140 6.26 -12.57 9.89
N GLU A 141 6.97 -11.45 9.79
CA GLU A 141 6.48 -10.21 9.16
C GLU A 141 6.22 -10.43 7.66
N VAL A 142 7.19 -10.98 6.91
CA VAL A 142 7.01 -11.33 5.49
C VAL A 142 5.80 -12.26 5.28
N CYS A 143 5.65 -13.28 6.13
CA CYS A 143 4.51 -14.21 6.06
C CYS A 143 3.17 -13.48 6.28
N ALA A 144 3.11 -12.54 7.23
CA ALA A 144 1.91 -11.74 7.51
C ALA A 144 1.54 -10.83 6.32
N GLU A 145 2.51 -10.13 5.74
CA GLU A 145 2.30 -9.28 4.56
C GLU A 145 1.79 -10.09 3.35
N LEU A 146 2.39 -11.26 3.09
CA LEU A 146 1.95 -12.11 1.99
C LEU A 146 0.52 -12.62 2.18
N ARG A 147 0.11 -12.93 3.42
CA ARG A 147 -1.27 -13.33 3.73
C ARG A 147 -2.26 -12.19 3.53
N GLU A 148 -1.93 -11.00 4.03
CA GLU A 148 -2.75 -9.81 3.83
C GLU A 148 -2.91 -9.48 2.34
N ALA A 149 -1.82 -9.57 1.57
CA ALA A 149 -1.85 -9.37 0.12
C ALA A 149 -2.70 -10.43 -0.59
N ALA A 150 -2.65 -11.71 -0.16
CA ALA A 150 -3.48 -12.78 -0.71
C ALA A 150 -4.97 -12.57 -0.42
N GLU A 151 -5.33 -12.14 0.80
CA GLU A 151 -6.71 -11.79 1.18
C GLU A 151 -7.22 -10.61 0.36
N THR A 152 -6.42 -9.54 0.25
CA THR A 152 -6.77 -8.35 -0.54
C THR A 152 -6.90 -8.66 -2.04
N ALA A 153 -6.10 -9.58 -2.57
CA ALA A 153 -6.21 -10.00 -3.97
C ALA A 153 -7.54 -10.72 -4.27
N THR A 154 -8.05 -11.50 -3.30
CA THR A 154 -9.37 -12.14 -3.41
C THR A 154 -10.53 -11.15 -3.27
N GLU A 155 -10.35 -10.05 -2.54
CA GLU A 155 -11.35 -9.00 -2.41
C GLU A 155 -11.40 -8.06 -3.62
N LYS A 156 -10.36 -8.02 -4.46
CA LYS A 156 -10.28 -7.17 -5.67
C LYS A 156 -11.24 -7.54 -6.79
N GLU A 157 -11.97 -8.66 -6.71
CA GLU A 157 -13.06 -8.94 -7.65
C GLU A 157 -14.22 -7.95 -7.56
N ASP A 158 -14.30 -7.15 -6.48
CA ASP A 158 -15.29 -6.09 -6.26
C ASP A 158 -14.67 -4.68 -6.23
N GLU A 159 -13.59 -4.40 -6.95
CA GLU A 159 -13.18 -3.00 -7.13
C GLU A 159 -14.39 -2.23 -7.70
N PRO A 160 -14.87 -1.17 -7.00
CA PRO A 160 -16.01 -0.41 -7.49
C PRO A 160 -15.65 0.11 -8.87
N HIS A 161 -16.27 -0.48 -9.88
CA HIS A 161 -16.06 -0.11 -11.28
C HIS A 161 -16.20 1.41 -11.39
N TYR A 162 -15.09 2.10 -11.71
CA TYR A 162 -15.12 3.54 -11.93
C TYR A 162 -16.05 3.83 -13.11
N ASP A 163 -17.29 4.26 -12.80
CA ASP A 163 -18.23 4.74 -13.80
C ASP A 163 -18.08 6.28 -13.88
N PRO A 164 -17.55 6.83 -14.97
CA PRO A 164 -17.48 8.28 -15.16
C PRO A 164 -18.83 8.98 -14.97
N TYR A 165 -19.94 8.27 -15.20
CA TYR A 165 -21.30 8.74 -15.00
C TYR A 165 -21.60 9.04 -13.53
N ASP A 166 -21.05 8.29 -12.60
CA ASP A 166 -21.20 8.52 -11.15
C ASP A 166 -20.59 9.85 -10.70
N TRP A 167 -19.58 10.33 -11.41
CA TRP A 167 -18.88 11.57 -11.13
C TRP A 167 -19.35 12.78 -11.92
N GLU A 168 -20.37 12.59 -12.78
CA GLU A 168 -21.01 13.67 -13.50
C GLU A 168 -21.51 14.73 -12.51
N ARG A 169 -21.14 15.99 -12.74
CA ARG A 169 -21.54 17.12 -11.90
C ARG A 169 -22.89 17.67 -12.33
N GLY A 170 -23.70 18.06 -11.36
CA GLY A 170 -25.02 18.61 -11.61
C GLY A 170 -25.63 19.22 -10.36
N SER A 171 -26.88 19.64 -10.48
CA SER A 171 -27.66 20.24 -9.40
C SER A 171 -28.66 19.24 -8.84
N LEU A 172 -28.78 19.20 -7.50
CA LEU A 172 -29.87 18.52 -6.79
C LEU A 172 -31.03 19.49 -6.61
N VAL A 173 -32.16 19.20 -7.23
CA VAL A 173 -33.30 20.12 -7.30
C VAL A 173 -34.57 19.43 -6.81
N ILE A 174 -35.29 20.07 -5.86
CA ILE A 174 -36.64 19.66 -5.47
C ILE A 174 -37.63 20.43 -6.34
N THR A 175 -38.48 19.69 -7.05
CA THR A 175 -39.50 20.23 -7.96
C THR A 175 -40.90 20.20 -7.35
N ALA A 176 -41.10 19.40 -6.28
CA ALA A 176 -42.34 19.43 -5.49
C ALA A 176 -42.09 18.95 -4.06
N ILE A 177 -42.64 19.65 -3.09
CA ILE A 177 -42.54 19.32 -1.65
C ILE A 177 -43.32 18.03 -1.31
N GLY A 178 -44.38 17.75 -2.05
CA GLY A 178 -45.16 16.53 -1.95
C GLY A 178 -46.03 16.40 -0.70
N SER A 179 -46.32 15.16 -0.28
CA SER A 179 -47.34 14.85 0.72
C SER A 179 -46.92 15.08 2.17
N ASN A 180 -45.63 15.20 2.47
CA ASN A 180 -45.12 15.42 3.83
C ASN A 180 -44.25 16.70 3.91
N PRO A 181 -44.83 17.89 3.83
CA PRO A 181 -44.08 19.14 3.81
C PRO A 181 -43.22 19.36 5.07
N THR A 182 -43.64 18.86 6.21
CA THR A 182 -42.94 19.03 7.49
C THR A 182 -41.62 18.26 7.46
N ALA A 183 -41.63 17.00 7.02
CA ALA A 183 -40.40 16.18 6.93
C ALA A 183 -39.42 16.74 5.89
N VAL A 184 -39.92 17.30 4.78
CA VAL A 184 -39.08 17.94 3.76
C VAL A 184 -38.45 19.24 4.29
N ARG A 185 -39.18 20.06 5.03
CA ARG A 185 -38.67 21.29 5.65
C ARG A 185 -37.60 20.99 6.70
N GLN A 186 -37.80 19.94 7.52
CA GLN A 186 -36.78 19.48 8.48
C GLN A 186 -35.51 19.03 7.76
N TRP A 187 -35.67 18.29 6.67
CA TRP A 187 -34.55 17.86 5.85
C TRP A 187 -33.82 19.06 5.24
N LEU A 188 -34.53 20.03 4.65
CA LEU A 188 -33.96 21.27 4.10
C LEU A 188 -33.20 22.07 5.17
N ALA A 189 -33.80 22.22 6.36
CA ALA A 189 -33.18 22.92 7.47
C ALA A 189 -31.86 22.27 7.86
N HIS A 190 -31.82 20.95 7.95
CA HIS A 190 -30.60 20.19 8.29
C HIS A 190 -29.56 20.22 7.17
N TYR A 191 -29.97 19.88 5.95
CA TYR A 191 -29.04 19.74 4.81
C TYR A 191 -28.38 21.08 4.42
N LEU A 192 -29.17 22.18 4.44
CA LEU A 192 -28.70 23.52 4.09
C LEU A 192 -28.29 24.37 5.31
N ASN A 193 -28.29 23.78 6.50
CA ASN A 193 -27.99 24.48 7.76
C ASN A 193 -28.83 25.78 7.93
N LEU A 194 -30.14 25.68 7.71
CA LEU A 194 -31.06 26.80 7.75
C LEU A 194 -31.86 26.85 9.06
N SER A 195 -32.27 28.07 9.47
CA SER A 195 -33.30 28.22 10.50
C SER A 195 -34.64 27.64 10.03
N PRO A 196 -35.54 27.22 10.96
CA PRO A 196 -36.87 26.73 10.59
C PRO A 196 -37.68 27.73 9.75
N ALA A 197 -37.54 29.01 10.04
CA ALA A 197 -38.20 30.08 9.30
C ALA A 197 -37.67 30.21 7.86
N ALA A 198 -36.36 30.08 7.68
CA ALA A 198 -35.73 30.11 6.36
C ALA A 198 -36.10 28.89 5.53
N ALA A 199 -36.12 27.69 6.14
CA ALA A 199 -36.55 26.47 5.49
C ALA A 199 -38.02 26.51 5.06
N LEU A 200 -38.89 27.11 5.89
CA LEU A 200 -40.28 27.36 5.56
C LEU A 200 -40.41 28.33 4.38
N ALA A 201 -39.67 29.44 4.37
CA ALA A 201 -39.68 30.39 3.26
C ALA A 201 -39.18 29.75 1.96
N LEU A 202 -38.08 28.96 2.04
CA LEU A 202 -37.53 28.22 0.89
C LEU A 202 -38.52 27.20 0.34
N SER A 203 -39.26 26.49 1.20
CA SER A 203 -40.23 25.46 0.81
C SER A 203 -41.46 26.01 0.04
N ARG A 204 -41.63 27.32 -0.05
CA ARG A 204 -42.69 27.97 -0.83
C ARG A 204 -42.30 28.28 -2.27
N LYS A 205 -41.04 28.11 -2.62
CA LYS A 205 -40.58 28.27 -4.00
C LYS A 205 -41.09 27.12 -4.87
N ALA A 206 -41.35 27.42 -6.13
CA ALA A 206 -41.77 26.40 -7.11
C ALA A 206 -40.68 25.36 -7.36
N GLU A 207 -39.43 25.77 -7.22
CA GLU A 207 -38.26 24.91 -7.38
C GLU A 207 -37.20 25.34 -6.36
N ILE A 208 -36.49 24.32 -5.79
CA ILE A 208 -35.46 24.53 -4.76
C ILE A 208 -34.19 23.83 -5.20
N THR A 209 -33.18 24.59 -5.54
CA THR A 209 -31.82 24.02 -5.74
C THR A 209 -31.19 23.81 -4.36
N CYS A 210 -30.96 22.56 -4.00
CA CYS A 210 -30.37 22.19 -2.72
C CYS A 210 -28.84 22.17 -2.79
N ASP A 211 -28.30 21.78 -3.94
CA ASP A 211 -26.86 21.78 -4.24
C ASP A 211 -26.72 22.01 -5.74
N ASP A 212 -25.82 22.89 -6.14
CA ASP A 212 -25.62 23.25 -7.55
C ASP A 212 -24.36 22.62 -8.19
N ASN A 213 -23.58 21.84 -7.40
CA ASN A 213 -22.36 21.22 -7.90
C ASN A 213 -22.06 19.85 -7.24
N ILE A 214 -23.09 19.04 -7.06
CA ILE A 214 -22.95 17.70 -6.49
C ILE A 214 -22.59 16.66 -7.57
N ALA A 215 -21.76 15.65 -7.23
CA ALA A 215 -21.58 14.50 -8.13
C ALA A 215 -22.78 13.56 -8.04
N ARG A 216 -23.17 12.95 -9.17
CA ARG A 216 -24.35 12.08 -9.30
C ARG A 216 -24.39 11.00 -8.21
N LYS A 217 -23.28 10.32 -7.94
CA LYS A 217 -23.22 9.27 -6.91
C LYS A 217 -23.63 9.74 -5.52
N PHE A 218 -23.37 10.99 -5.18
CA PHE A 218 -23.80 11.59 -3.91
C PHE A 218 -25.21 12.12 -3.96
N ALA A 219 -25.72 12.48 -5.14
CA ALA A 219 -27.10 12.91 -5.32
C ALA A 219 -28.08 11.72 -5.21
N VAL A 220 -27.72 10.53 -5.65
CA VAL A 220 -28.59 9.34 -5.66
C VAL A 220 -29.17 9.01 -4.26
N PRO A 221 -28.39 8.88 -3.19
CA PRO A 221 -28.92 8.62 -1.85
C PRO A 221 -29.79 9.77 -1.34
N LEU A 222 -29.48 11.02 -1.69
CA LEU A 222 -30.28 12.18 -1.31
C LEU A 222 -31.64 12.21 -2.01
N LEU A 223 -31.67 11.87 -3.29
CA LEU A 223 -32.92 11.68 -4.05
C LEU A 223 -33.81 10.62 -3.41
N ALA A 224 -33.23 9.47 -3.04
CA ALA A 224 -33.97 8.42 -2.35
C ALA A 224 -34.49 8.88 -0.96
N ALA A 225 -33.68 9.66 -0.24
CA ALA A 225 -34.08 10.21 1.05
C ALA A 225 -35.22 11.24 0.94
N LEU A 226 -35.23 12.06 -0.12
CA LEU A 226 -36.31 13.02 -0.43
C LEU A 226 -37.57 12.30 -0.86
N ALA A 227 -37.47 11.30 -1.72
CA ALA A 227 -38.61 10.49 -2.15
C ALA A 227 -39.29 9.77 -0.97
N LYS A 228 -38.56 9.20 -0.01
CA LYS A 228 -39.11 8.63 1.24
C LYS A 228 -39.89 9.65 2.07
N ARG A 229 -39.60 10.95 1.91
CA ARG A 229 -40.30 12.05 2.59
C ARG A 229 -41.47 12.59 1.75
N GLY A 230 -41.73 11.97 0.60
CA GLY A 230 -42.82 12.34 -0.30
C GLY A 230 -42.52 13.53 -1.22
N ALA A 231 -41.27 14.01 -1.28
CA ALA A 231 -40.86 15.05 -2.20
C ALA A 231 -40.54 14.48 -3.60
N THR A 232 -40.76 15.32 -4.64
CA THR A 232 -40.22 15.04 -5.98
C THR A 232 -38.92 15.83 -6.16
N ALA A 233 -37.85 15.15 -6.44
CA ALA A 233 -36.53 15.76 -6.67
C ALA A 233 -35.84 15.11 -7.86
N ALA A 234 -34.90 15.85 -8.46
CA ALA A 234 -34.13 15.39 -9.62
C ALA A 234 -32.68 15.84 -9.52
N PHE A 235 -31.79 15.03 -10.09
CA PHE A 235 -30.42 15.45 -10.43
C PHE A 235 -30.45 16.03 -11.86
N ARG A 236 -29.95 17.23 -12.02
CA ARG A 236 -29.83 17.90 -13.33
C ARG A 236 -28.35 18.08 -13.66
N PRO A 237 -27.82 17.33 -14.63
CA PRO A 237 -26.42 17.47 -15.04
C PRO A 237 -26.17 18.87 -15.63
N HIS A 238 -24.98 19.42 -15.38
CA HIS A 238 -24.57 20.73 -15.92
C HIS A 238 -24.32 20.68 -17.43
N HIS A 239 -23.80 19.52 -17.90
CA HIS A 239 -23.64 19.23 -19.32
C HIS A 239 -24.24 17.85 -19.58
N PRO A 240 -25.09 17.70 -20.61
CA PRO A 240 -25.58 16.37 -20.95
C PRO A 240 -24.37 15.50 -21.34
N SER A 241 -24.16 14.43 -20.59
CA SER A 241 -23.07 13.48 -20.86
C SER A 241 -23.27 12.87 -22.24
N PRO A 242 -22.26 12.84 -23.13
CA PRO A 242 -22.37 12.17 -24.43
C PRO A 242 -22.38 10.63 -24.28
N ILE A 243 -22.31 10.11 -23.05
CA ILE A 243 -22.26 8.68 -22.76
C ILE A 243 -23.69 8.13 -22.75
N THR A 244 -24.13 7.61 -23.88
CA THR A 244 -25.34 6.80 -23.95
C THR A 244 -25.01 5.42 -23.37
N ARG A 245 -25.67 5.01 -22.27
CA ARG A 245 -25.61 3.62 -21.81
C ARG A 245 -26.00 2.70 -22.96
N ARG A 246 -25.11 1.81 -23.39
CA ARG A 246 -25.44 0.66 -24.24
C ARG A 246 -25.86 -0.51 -23.37
#